data_1f37308ba000050f3453def9ff7e07e7
#
_entry.id   1f37308ba000050f3453def9ff7e07e7
#
_cell.length_a   1.000
_cell.length_b   1.000
_cell.length_c   1.000
_cell.angle_alpha   90.00
_cell.angle_beta   90.00
_cell.angle_gamma   90.00
#
_symmetry.space_group_name_H-M   'P 1'
#
loop_
_entity.id
_entity.type
_entity.pdbx_description
1 polymer ?
#
loop_
_entity_poly.entity_id
_entity_poly.type
_entity_poly.pdbx_seq_one_letter_code
_entity_poly.pdbx_strand_id
1 'polypeptide(L)'
;MSNVATQDSIYKLQDIIKDMPQVTGETRHHFSDGMYARELFIPAGTVVVGALHKSQHLYMVVKGKCKVSSQYETVEIEAPYIGETIPGTKRVIYAETDCVWVNFHPTELTNIEE
;
A
#
# COMPACT_ATOMS: atom_id res chain seq x y z
N MET A 1 20.00 -15.95 -2.20
CA MET A 1 18.57 -15.96 -2.58
C MET A 1 18.01 -14.55 -2.44
N SER A 2 17.35 -14.06 -3.44
CA SER A 2 16.78 -12.72 -3.42
C SER A 2 15.51 -12.67 -2.55
N ASN A 3 15.42 -11.66 -1.68
CA ASN A 3 14.21 -11.39 -0.90
C ASN A 3 13.28 -10.38 -1.58
N VAL A 4 13.59 -10.04 -2.83
CA VAL A 4 12.85 -9.06 -3.59
C VAL A 4 11.83 -9.77 -4.47
N ALA A 5 10.56 -9.37 -4.38
CA ALA A 5 9.52 -9.86 -5.28
C ALA A 5 9.71 -9.23 -6.66
N THR A 6 9.47 -10.00 -7.73
CA THR A 6 9.45 -9.44 -9.07
C THR A 6 8.08 -8.85 -9.37
N GLN A 7 8.00 -7.93 -10.32
CA GLN A 7 6.72 -7.40 -10.78
C GLN A 7 5.81 -8.52 -11.31
N ASP A 8 6.39 -9.48 -12.07
CA ASP A 8 5.65 -10.63 -12.59
C ASP A 8 5.06 -11.50 -11.47
N SER A 9 5.84 -11.78 -10.42
CA SER A 9 5.35 -12.59 -9.30
C SER A 9 4.25 -11.88 -8.52
N ILE A 10 4.31 -10.57 -8.40
CA ILE A 10 3.26 -9.77 -7.77
C ILE A 10 1.97 -9.80 -8.58
N TYR A 11 2.05 -9.67 -9.92
CA TYR A 11 0.88 -9.77 -10.78
C TYR A 11 0.26 -11.17 -10.76
N LYS A 12 1.08 -12.23 -10.68
CA LYS A 12 0.58 -13.59 -10.52
C LYS A 12 -0.16 -13.77 -9.22
N LEU A 13 0.35 -13.22 -8.12
CA LEU A 13 -0.32 -13.23 -6.83
C LEU A 13 -1.63 -12.47 -6.89
N GLN A 14 -1.66 -11.33 -7.55
CA GLN A 14 -2.88 -10.53 -7.73
C GLN A 14 -3.95 -11.34 -8.49
N ASP A 15 -3.55 -12.07 -9.54
CA ASP A 15 -4.46 -12.93 -10.31
C ASP A 15 -5.04 -14.05 -9.46
N ILE A 16 -4.24 -14.63 -8.57
CA ILE A 16 -4.71 -15.68 -7.66
C ILE A 16 -5.69 -15.10 -6.64
N ILE A 17 -5.35 -13.96 -6.05
CA ILE A 17 -6.12 -13.34 -4.98
C ILE A 17 -7.50 -12.84 -5.45
N LYS A 18 -7.59 -12.35 -6.68
CA LYS A 18 -8.86 -11.78 -7.17
C LYS A 18 -10.02 -12.78 -7.21
N ASP A 19 -9.70 -14.08 -7.34
CA ASP A 19 -10.70 -15.14 -7.37
C ASP A 19 -11.01 -15.71 -5.97
N MET A 20 -10.36 -15.19 -4.93
CA MET A 20 -10.59 -15.59 -3.55
C MET A 20 -11.55 -14.62 -2.86
N PRO A 21 -12.24 -15.05 -1.77
CA PRO A 21 -13.03 -14.12 -0.98
C PRO A 21 -12.19 -12.93 -0.54
N GLN A 22 -12.70 -11.72 -0.75
CA GLN A 22 -11.97 -10.51 -0.42
C GLN A 22 -12.30 -10.04 0.98
N VAL A 23 -11.26 -9.74 1.78
CA VAL A 23 -11.42 -9.05 3.05
C VAL A 23 -11.37 -7.56 2.76
N THR A 24 -12.48 -6.88 2.98
CA THR A 24 -12.58 -5.45 2.70
C THR A 24 -12.21 -4.66 3.95
N GLY A 25 -11.07 -3.97 3.92
CA GLY A 25 -10.71 -3.00 4.92
C GLY A 25 -11.41 -1.67 4.66
N GLU A 26 -11.46 -0.83 5.68
CA GLU A 26 -12.01 0.51 5.55
C GLU A 26 -10.99 1.41 4.84
N THR A 27 -11.47 2.24 3.90
CA THR A 27 -10.66 3.26 3.24
C THR A 27 -11.26 4.63 3.50
N ARG A 28 -10.43 5.56 3.95
CA ARG A 28 -10.83 6.94 4.19
C ARG A 28 -10.02 7.87 3.30
N HIS A 29 -10.70 8.89 2.79
CA HIS A 29 -10.10 9.87 1.87
C HIS A 29 -10.08 11.24 2.56
N HIS A 30 -8.91 11.89 2.50
CA HIS A 30 -8.72 13.20 3.11
C HIS A 30 -8.16 14.14 2.05
N PHE A 31 -8.81 15.29 1.86
CA PHE A 31 -8.38 16.29 0.90
C PHE A 31 -8.01 17.58 1.59
N SER A 32 -6.95 18.21 1.11
CA SER A 32 -6.51 19.54 1.52
C SER A 32 -5.95 20.23 0.26
N ASP A 33 -5.75 21.52 0.33
CA ASP A 33 -5.20 22.26 -0.81
C ASP A 33 -3.86 21.66 -1.22
N GLY A 34 -3.81 21.16 -2.46
CA GLY A 34 -2.61 20.60 -3.05
C GLY A 34 -2.27 19.17 -2.60
N MET A 35 -3.10 18.54 -1.77
CA MET A 35 -2.77 17.21 -1.24
C MET A 35 -3.99 16.33 -1.04
N TYR A 36 -3.80 15.05 -1.35
CA TYR A 36 -4.76 13.98 -1.07
C TYR A 36 -4.07 12.93 -0.19
N ALA A 37 -4.71 12.56 0.92
CA ALA A 37 -4.27 11.44 1.76
C ALA A 37 -5.31 10.32 1.69
N ARG A 38 -4.84 9.11 1.37
CA ARG A 38 -5.67 7.91 1.35
C ARG A 38 -5.27 7.03 2.52
N GLU A 39 -6.18 6.84 3.44
CA GLU A 39 -5.97 6.04 4.64
C GLU A 39 -6.62 4.67 4.46
N LEU A 40 -5.81 3.62 4.62
CA LEU A 40 -6.25 2.23 4.48
C LEU A 40 -6.17 1.54 5.83
N PHE A 41 -7.27 0.91 6.24
CA PHE A 41 -7.27 -0.01 7.37
C PHE A 41 -7.09 -1.43 6.83
N ILE A 42 -6.04 -2.12 7.27
CA ILE A 42 -5.70 -3.46 6.81
C ILE A 42 -5.78 -4.40 8.02
N PRO A 43 -6.80 -5.27 8.09
CA PRO A 43 -6.93 -6.20 9.21
C PRO A 43 -5.76 -7.20 9.29
N ALA A 44 -5.43 -7.64 10.49
CA ALA A 44 -4.40 -8.65 10.71
C ALA A 44 -4.63 -9.89 9.85
N GLY A 45 -3.57 -10.43 9.28
CA GLY A 45 -3.62 -11.62 8.42
C GLY A 45 -4.04 -11.35 6.98
N THR A 46 -4.26 -10.10 6.60
CA THR A 46 -4.70 -9.72 5.27
C THR A 46 -3.51 -9.42 4.37
N VAL A 47 -3.60 -9.87 3.11
CA VAL A 47 -2.64 -9.53 2.06
C VAL A 47 -3.28 -8.53 1.12
N VAL A 48 -2.61 -7.42 0.88
CA VAL A 48 -3.06 -6.39 -0.05
C VAL A 48 -2.05 -6.27 -1.19
N VAL A 49 -2.54 -6.35 -2.43
CA VAL A 49 -1.73 -6.05 -3.60
C VAL A 49 -2.12 -4.67 -4.09
N GLY A 50 -1.19 -3.73 -3.99
CA GLY A 50 -1.44 -2.36 -4.39
C GLY A 50 -1.45 -2.18 -5.90
N ALA A 51 -2.03 -1.07 -6.36
CA ALA A 51 -1.95 -0.67 -7.76
C ALA A 51 -0.53 -0.23 -8.09
N LEU A 52 -0.16 -0.28 -9.39
CA LEU A 52 1.12 0.24 -9.84
C LEU A 52 1.16 1.75 -9.61
N HIS A 53 2.18 2.21 -8.90
CA HIS A 53 2.33 3.63 -8.60
C HIS A 53 3.04 4.34 -9.76
N LYS A 54 2.42 5.38 -10.29
CA LYS A 54 2.94 6.13 -11.45
C LYS A 54 3.71 7.37 -11.05
N SER A 55 3.56 7.82 -9.81
CA SER A 55 4.20 9.03 -9.31
C SER A 55 4.92 8.79 -7.99
N GLN A 56 5.91 9.64 -7.72
CA GLN A 56 6.59 9.66 -6.44
C GLN A 56 5.65 10.24 -5.37
N HIS A 57 5.60 9.59 -4.21
CA HIS A 57 4.82 10.08 -3.07
C HIS A 57 5.34 9.48 -1.77
N LEU A 58 4.88 10.04 -0.66
CA LEU A 58 5.18 9.52 0.67
C LEU A 58 4.06 8.64 1.17
N TYR A 59 4.40 7.69 2.03
CA TYR A 59 3.43 6.92 2.80
C TYR A 59 3.84 6.87 4.25
N MET A 60 2.87 6.58 5.12
CA MET A 60 3.11 6.43 6.55
C MET A 60 2.34 5.23 7.07
N VAL A 61 3.01 4.39 7.86
CA VAL A 61 2.35 3.35 8.64
C VAL A 61 2.14 3.93 10.04
N VAL A 62 0.89 4.22 10.38
CA VAL A 62 0.55 4.90 11.63
C VAL A 62 0.19 3.94 12.74
N LYS A 63 -0.13 2.68 12.40
CA LYS A 63 -0.47 1.65 13.36
C LYS A 63 -0.09 0.28 12.81
N GLY A 64 0.42 -0.58 13.69
CA GLY A 64 0.58 -2.00 13.43
C GLY A 64 1.94 -2.40 12.90
N LYS A 65 2.05 -3.67 12.54
CA LYS A 65 3.26 -4.29 12.02
C LYS A 65 2.93 -5.06 10.75
N CYS A 66 3.74 -4.86 9.71
CA CYS A 66 3.51 -5.50 8.42
C CYS A 66 4.81 -5.87 7.71
N LYS A 67 4.69 -6.77 6.75
CA LYS A 67 5.76 -7.09 5.81
C LYS A 67 5.39 -6.53 4.45
N VAL A 68 6.32 -5.85 3.81
CA VAL A 68 6.10 -5.19 2.53
C VAL A 68 7.13 -5.68 1.53
N SER A 69 6.65 -6.20 0.40
CA SER A 69 7.51 -6.65 -0.69
C SER A 69 7.21 -5.87 -1.96
N SER A 70 8.25 -5.52 -2.68
CA SER A 70 8.16 -4.92 -4.01
C SER A 70 9.26 -5.51 -4.88
N GLN A 71 9.33 -5.09 -6.15
CA GLN A 71 10.44 -5.49 -7.02
C GLN A 71 11.79 -4.90 -6.59
N TYR A 72 11.80 -3.99 -5.63
CA TYR A 72 13.03 -3.35 -5.16
C TYR A 72 13.53 -3.90 -3.83
N GLU A 73 12.61 -4.23 -2.92
CA GLU A 73 13.00 -4.66 -1.57
C GLU A 73 11.87 -5.41 -0.87
N THR A 74 12.25 -6.15 0.16
CA THR A 74 11.32 -6.74 1.14
C THR A 74 11.74 -6.25 2.51
N VAL A 75 10.82 -5.63 3.24
CA VAL A 75 11.09 -5.05 4.55
C VAL A 75 9.99 -5.39 5.56
N GLU A 76 10.38 -5.47 6.83
CA GLU A 76 9.42 -5.50 7.94
C GLU A 76 9.28 -4.09 8.47
N ILE A 77 8.03 -3.65 8.64
CA ILE A 77 7.71 -2.30 9.08
C ILE A 77 6.90 -2.37 10.36
N GLU A 78 7.30 -1.61 11.36
CA GLU A 78 6.56 -1.41 12.59
C GLU A 78 6.27 0.08 12.76
N ALA A 79 5.01 0.41 13.03
CA ALA A 79 4.57 1.81 13.18
C ALA A 79 5.21 2.45 14.43
N PRO A 80 5.51 3.77 14.40
CA PRO A 80 5.30 4.66 13.26
C PRO A 80 6.44 4.59 12.25
N TYR A 81 6.12 4.68 10.97
CA TYR A 81 7.12 4.60 9.91
C TYR A 81 6.70 5.47 8.72
N ILE A 82 7.63 6.23 8.18
CA ILE A 82 7.43 7.03 6.97
C ILE A 82 8.36 6.52 5.89
N GLY A 83 7.81 6.28 4.71
CA GLY A 83 8.58 5.83 3.56
C GLY A 83 8.24 6.58 2.29
N GLU A 84 9.07 6.37 1.28
CA GLU A 84 8.90 6.98 -0.04
C GLU A 84 8.54 5.91 -1.06
N THR A 85 7.60 6.23 -1.94
CA THR A 85 7.25 5.41 -3.09
C THR A 85 7.84 6.05 -4.33
N ILE A 86 8.67 5.30 -5.06
CA ILE A 86 9.21 5.75 -6.34
C ILE A 86 8.30 5.29 -7.49
N PRO A 87 8.29 6.02 -8.64
CA PRO A 87 7.47 5.59 -9.79
C PRO A 87 7.81 4.18 -10.22
N GLY A 88 6.79 3.43 -10.63
CA GLY A 88 6.94 2.04 -11.08
C GLY A 88 6.86 1.01 -9.96
N THR A 89 6.65 1.43 -8.71
CA THR A 89 6.57 0.50 -7.58
C THR A 89 5.24 -0.26 -7.57
N LYS A 90 5.34 -1.57 -7.44
CA LYS A 90 4.21 -2.47 -7.21
C LYS A 90 4.46 -3.22 -5.91
N ARG A 91 3.54 -3.11 -4.93
CA ARG A 91 3.72 -3.66 -3.58
C ARG A 91 2.75 -4.76 -3.23
N VAL A 92 3.24 -5.68 -2.41
CA VAL A 92 2.41 -6.61 -1.63
C VAL A 92 2.61 -6.28 -0.16
N ILE A 93 1.53 -6.07 0.57
CA ILE A 93 1.55 -5.77 2.00
C ILE A 93 0.87 -6.92 2.73
N TYR A 94 1.58 -7.53 3.68
CA TYR A 94 1.01 -8.51 4.60
C TYR A 94 0.92 -7.89 6.00
N ALA A 95 -0.29 -7.76 6.51
CA ALA A 95 -0.53 -7.20 7.83
C ALA A 95 -0.36 -8.29 8.89
N GLU A 96 0.69 -8.22 9.70
CA GLU A 96 0.89 -9.15 10.82
C GLU A 96 -0.05 -8.84 11.96
N THR A 97 -0.36 -7.56 12.17
CA THR A 97 -1.38 -7.06 13.10
C THR A 97 -2.31 -6.14 12.32
N ASP A 98 -3.36 -5.64 12.98
CA ASP A 98 -4.17 -4.60 12.36
C ASP A 98 -3.28 -3.40 12.04
N CYS A 99 -3.31 -2.97 10.79
CA CYS A 99 -2.46 -1.88 10.30
C CYS A 99 -3.29 -0.72 9.77
N VAL A 100 -2.75 0.49 9.91
CA VAL A 100 -3.26 1.69 9.26
C VAL A 100 -2.14 2.24 8.39
N TRP A 101 -2.42 2.34 7.09
CA TRP A 101 -1.48 2.78 6.07
C TRP A 101 -2.04 4.01 5.37
N VAL A 102 -1.25 5.07 5.27
CA VAL A 102 -1.68 6.32 4.63
C VAL A 102 -0.74 6.66 3.49
N ASN A 103 -1.29 6.88 2.29
CA ASN A 103 -0.56 7.41 1.14
C ASN A 103 -0.87 8.88 0.98
N PHE A 104 0.16 9.69 0.70
CA PHE A 104 0.04 11.13 0.48
C PHE A 104 0.40 11.44 -0.96
N HIS A 105 -0.54 12.02 -1.70
CA HIS A 105 -0.33 12.39 -3.10
C HIS A 105 -0.52 13.89 -3.28
N PRO A 106 0.42 14.60 -3.96
CA PRO A 106 0.15 15.96 -4.40
C PRO A 106 -0.95 15.91 -5.47
N THR A 107 -1.92 16.81 -5.36
CA THR A 107 -3.03 16.84 -6.31
C THR A 107 -3.72 18.19 -6.26
N GLU A 108 -4.35 18.58 -7.39
CA GLU A 108 -5.27 19.72 -7.45
C GLU A 108 -6.72 19.25 -7.29
N LEU A 109 -6.94 17.94 -7.23
CA LEU A 109 -8.27 17.37 -7.06
C LEU A 109 -8.81 17.63 -5.65
N THR A 110 -10.11 17.79 -5.53
CA THR A 110 -10.78 18.08 -4.27
C THR A 110 -11.70 16.97 -3.80
N ASN A 111 -11.90 15.94 -4.64
CA ASN A 111 -12.67 14.76 -4.28
C ASN A 111 -12.21 13.55 -5.10
N ILE A 112 -12.65 12.37 -4.69
CA ILE A 112 -12.19 11.11 -5.26
C ILE A 112 -12.63 10.91 -6.73
N GLU A 113 -13.65 11.60 -7.19
CA GLU A 113 -14.19 11.44 -8.54
C GLU A 113 -13.49 12.35 -9.57
N GLU A 114 -12.72 13.30 -9.13
CA GLU A 114 -12.00 14.22 -10.03
C GLU A 114 -10.75 13.62 -10.66
#